data_aef575a1b8da45412fce58c463b65b80
#
_entry.id   aef575a1b8da45412fce58c463b65b80
#
_cell.length_a   1.000
_cell.length_b   1.000
_cell.length_c   1.000
_cell.angle_alpha   90.00
_cell.angle_beta   90.00
_cell.angle_gamma   90.00
#
_symmetry.space_group_name_H-M   'P 1'
#
loop_
_entity.id
_entity.type
_entity.pdbx_description
1 polymer ?
#
loop_
_entity_poly.entity_id
_entity_poly.type
_entity_poly.pdbx_seq_one_letter_code
_entity_poly.pdbx_strand_id
1 'polypeptide(L)'
;VVLPLWRAPGGRTTPNALALARQCGLRHQGWSASGFLGDELDSDRTPNAALLARALGSVREGEVMLMHWGVRSRREPFAGVLEPLIAGLQEKGFCFETLPVTGKN
;
A
#
# COMPACT_ATOMS: atom_id res chain seq x y z
N VAL A 1 -12.85 16.41 -6.38
CA VAL A 1 -12.01 16.04 -7.53
C VAL A 1 -11.73 14.54 -7.49
N VAL A 2 -12.02 13.85 -8.56
CA VAL A 2 -11.71 12.43 -8.71
C VAL A 2 -10.40 12.32 -9.48
N LEU A 3 -9.42 11.63 -8.89
CA LEU A 3 -8.17 11.37 -9.59
C LEU A 3 -8.36 10.25 -10.63
N PRO A 4 -7.63 10.27 -11.75
CA PRO A 4 -7.74 9.25 -12.80
C PRO A 4 -7.03 7.94 -12.41
N LEU A 5 -7.23 7.51 -11.17
CA LEU A 5 -6.65 6.30 -10.60
C LEU A 5 -7.75 5.37 -10.10
N TRP A 6 -7.52 4.08 -10.24
CA TRP A 6 -8.34 3.06 -9.62
C TRP A 6 -7.48 1.91 -9.11
N ARG A 7 -7.99 1.14 -8.19
CA ARG A 7 -7.34 -0.07 -7.71
C ARG A 7 -8.35 -1.21 -7.72
N ALA A 8 -7.95 -2.32 -8.35
CA ALA A 8 -8.79 -3.50 -8.44
C ALA A 8 -9.03 -4.10 -7.04
N PRO A 9 -10.26 -4.50 -6.72
CA PRO A 9 -10.55 -5.23 -5.48
C PRO A 9 -9.66 -6.46 -5.36
N GLY A 10 -9.03 -6.64 -4.20
CA GLY A 10 -8.07 -7.70 -3.95
C GLY A 10 -6.80 -7.63 -4.83
N GLY A 11 -6.56 -6.52 -5.52
CA GLY A 11 -5.43 -6.38 -6.44
C GLY A 11 -5.55 -7.19 -7.73
N ARG A 12 -6.67 -7.84 -7.97
CA ARG A 12 -6.86 -8.75 -9.12
C ARG A 12 -7.26 -7.96 -10.35
N THR A 13 -6.40 -8.01 -11.36
CA THR A 13 -6.65 -7.38 -12.66
C THR A 13 -6.83 -8.43 -13.74
N THR A 14 -7.57 -8.05 -14.79
CA THR A 14 -7.67 -8.81 -16.03
C THR A 14 -7.34 -7.87 -17.20
N PRO A 15 -6.88 -8.40 -18.35
CA PRO A 15 -6.66 -7.55 -19.54
C PRO A 15 -7.89 -6.72 -19.94
N ASN A 16 -9.08 -7.30 -19.85
CA ASN A 16 -10.32 -6.60 -20.16
C ASN A 16 -10.60 -5.45 -19.19
N ALA A 17 -10.46 -5.70 -17.87
CA ALA A 17 -10.68 -4.66 -16.87
C ALA A 17 -9.69 -3.50 -17.04
N LEU A 18 -8.43 -3.80 -17.32
CA LEU A 18 -7.42 -2.77 -17.59
C LEU A 18 -7.72 -1.98 -18.86
N ALA A 19 -8.18 -2.65 -19.92
CA ALA A 19 -8.54 -2.00 -21.17
C ALA A 19 -9.75 -1.07 -21.00
N LEU A 20 -10.80 -1.54 -20.33
CA LEU A 20 -12.00 -0.74 -20.05
C LEU A 20 -11.67 0.47 -19.17
N ALA A 21 -10.88 0.28 -18.14
CA ALA A 21 -10.45 1.37 -17.27
C ALA A 21 -9.70 2.46 -18.06
N ARG A 22 -8.79 2.06 -18.97
CA ARG A 22 -8.08 3.01 -19.85
C ARG A 22 -9.03 3.77 -20.76
N GLN A 23 -10.05 3.12 -21.32
CA GLN A 23 -11.08 3.79 -22.12
C GLN A 23 -11.83 4.85 -21.32
N CYS A 24 -11.99 4.63 -20.02
CA CYS A 24 -12.56 5.62 -19.10
C CYS A 24 -11.56 6.65 -18.58
N GLY A 25 -10.33 6.66 -19.09
CA GLY A 25 -9.28 7.56 -18.63
C GLY A 25 -8.69 7.20 -17.28
N LEU A 26 -8.90 5.98 -16.79
CA LEU A 26 -8.43 5.53 -15.49
C LEU A 26 -7.18 4.66 -15.62
N ARG A 27 -6.21 4.88 -14.73
CA ARG A 27 -5.00 4.08 -14.62
C ARG A 27 -5.06 3.21 -13.34
N HIS A 28 -4.77 1.93 -13.49
CA HIS A 28 -4.67 1.04 -12.33
C HIS A 28 -3.45 1.37 -11.49
N GLN A 29 -3.66 1.50 -10.18
CA GLN A 29 -2.59 1.68 -9.22
C GLN A 29 -2.60 0.52 -8.22
N GLY A 30 -1.64 -0.37 -8.33
CA GLY A 30 -1.39 -1.44 -7.36
C GLY A 30 -0.36 -1.00 -6.30
N TRP A 31 0.36 -1.97 -5.79
CA TRP A 31 1.43 -1.77 -4.82
C TRP A 31 2.63 -2.64 -5.17
N SER A 32 3.78 -2.33 -4.60
CA SER A 32 5.00 -3.11 -4.78
C SER A 32 4.97 -4.37 -3.92
N ALA A 33 5.69 -5.41 -4.31
CA ALA A 33 5.75 -6.65 -3.53
C ALA A 33 6.25 -6.42 -2.09
N SER A 34 7.30 -5.62 -1.92
CA SER A 34 7.81 -5.22 -0.60
C SER A 34 6.94 -4.16 0.09
N GLY A 35 6.05 -3.50 -0.64
CA GLY A 35 5.05 -2.58 -0.10
C GLY A 35 3.83 -3.25 0.50
N PHE A 36 3.69 -4.58 0.37
CA PHE A 36 2.67 -5.33 1.09
C PHE A 36 3.05 -5.42 2.56
N LEU A 37 2.39 -4.63 3.40
CA LEU A 37 2.78 -4.50 4.81
C LEU A 37 2.32 -5.67 5.67
N GLY A 38 1.38 -6.48 5.21
CA GLY A 38 0.89 -7.65 5.93
C GLY A 38 -0.14 -7.34 7.02
N ASP A 39 -0.78 -6.21 6.94
CA ASP A 39 -1.79 -5.76 7.90
C ASP A 39 -3.12 -6.53 7.82
N GLU A 40 -3.21 -7.49 6.92
CA GLU A 40 -4.31 -8.46 6.83
C GLU A 40 -3.99 -9.79 7.55
N LEU A 41 -2.74 -9.98 7.96
CA LEU A 41 -2.30 -11.19 8.65
C LEU A 41 -2.81 -11.23 10.10
N ASP A 42 -2.91 -12.42 10.64
CA ASP A 42 -3.34 -12.65 12.02
C ASP A 42 -2.40 -11.93 13.02
N SER A 43 -2.98 -11.10 13.89
CA SER A 43 -2.21 -10.31 14.85
C SER A 43 -1.57 -11.15 15.96
N ASP A 44 -2.10 -12.34 16.27
CA ASP A 44 -1.49 -13.22 17.25
C ASP A 44 -0.16 -13.81 16.74
N ARG A 45 -0.09 -14.06 15.43
CA ARG A 45 1.13 -14.56 14.77
C ARG A 45 2.01 -13.44 14.25
N THR A 46 1.40 -12.33 13.85
CA THR A 46 2.08 -11.21 13.22
C THR A 46 1.62 -9.90 13.86
N PRO A 47 2.10 -9.61 15.08
CA PRO A 47 1.72 -8.39 15.79
C PRO A 47 2.24 -7.14 15.07
N ASN A 48 1.65 -5.98 15.38
CA ASN A 48 2.02 -4.70 14.79
C ASN A 48 3.53 -4.41 14.90
N ALA A 49 4.16 -4.74 16.01
CA ALA A 49 5.60 -4.55 16.17
C ALA A 49 6.43 -5.33 15.15
N ALA A 50 6.02 -6.57 14.83
CA ALA A 50 6.69 -7.39 13.82
C ALA A 50 6.46 -6.83 12.41
N LEU A 51 5.26 -6.35 12.12
CA LEU A 51 4.94 -5.72 10.83
C LEU A 51 5.74 -4.43 10.63
N LEU A 52 5.84 -3.60 11.66
CA LEU A 52 6.63 -2.38 11.63
C LEU A 52 8.11 -2.68 11.37
N ALA A 53 8.69 -3.61 12.12
CA ALA A 53 10.10 -4.00 11.94
C ALA A 53 10.37 -4.53 10.53
N ARG A 54 9.48 -5.36 10.00
CA ARG A 54 9.59 -5.88 8.64
C ARG A 54 9.49 -4.77 7.60
N ALA A 55 8.53 -3.88 7.71
CA ALA A 55 8.37 -2.76 6.79
C ALA A 55 9.60 -1.87 6.77
N LEU A 56 10.12 -1.49 7.94
CA LEU A 56 11.33 -0.67 8.04
C LEU A 56 12.57 -1.36 7.46
N GLY A 57 12.60 -2.69 7.43
CA GLY A 57 13.71 -3.45 6.88
C GLY A 57 13.60 -3.78 5.39
N SER A 58 12.38 -3.78 4.83
CA SER A 58 12.13 -4.29 3.47
C SER A 58 11.72 -3.24 2.44
N VAL A 59 11.12 -2.13 2.88
CA VAL A 59 10.67 -1.07 1.96
C VAL A 59 11.85 -0.40 1.27
N ARG A 60 11.74 -0.17 -0.03
CA ARG A 60 12.78 0.43 -0.87
C ARG A 60 12.27 1.72 -1.50
N GLU A 61 13.20 2.48 -2.05
CA GLU A 61 12.90 3.71 -2.77
C GLU A 61 12.00 3.44 -4.00
N GLY A 62 11.05 4.34 -4.23
CA GLY A 62 10.13 4.27 -5.36
C GLY A 62 8.98 3.30 -5.20
N GLU A 63 8.83 2.66 -4.05
CA GLU A 63 7.79 1.67 -3.82
C GLU A 63 6.48 2.28 -3.36
N VAL A 64 5.39 1.62 -3.74
CA VAL A 64 4.04 1.94 -3.28
C VAL A 64 3.65 0.96 -2.19
N MET A 65 3.36 1.49 -1.01
CA MET A 65 2.92 0.71 0.14
C MET A 65 1.41 0.63 0.20
N LEU A 66 0.90 -0.54 0.58
CA LEU A 66 -0.51 -0.79 0.81
C LEU A 66 -0.75 -1.04 2.29
N MET A 67 -1.72 -0.33 2.86
CA MET A 67 -2.20 -0.58 4.20
C MET A 67 -3.72 -0.35 4.29
N HIS A 68 -4.32 -0.92 5.32
CA HIS A 68 -5.71 -0.72 5.69
C HIS A 68 -5.79 -0.06 7.07
N TRP A 69 -6.79 0.79 7.29
CA TRP A 69 -7.00 1.42 8.60
C TRP A 69 -7.27 0.41 9.70
N GLY A 70 -7.97 -0.64 9.35
CA GLY A 70 -8.24 -1.75 10.24
C GLY A 70 -8.83 -2.92 9.47
N VAL A 71 -8.44 -4.10 9.86
CA VAL A 71 -8.96 -5.36 9.35
C VAL A 71 -9.71 -6.04 10.47
N ARG A 72 -10.97 -6.39 10.21
CA ARG A 72 -11.90 -6.90 11.24
C ARG A 72 -11.37 -8.11 12.02
N SER A 73 -10.58 -8.94 11.37
CA SER A 73 -10.00 -10.15 11.96
C SER A 73 -8.80 -9.87 12.87
N ARG A 74 -8.22 -8.67 12.82
CA ARG A 74 -7.06 -8.32 13.65
C ARG A 74 -7.50 -7.71 14.97
N ARG A 75 -6.86 -8.15 16.05
CA ARG A 75 -7.03 -7.54 17.39
C ARG A 75 -6.27 -6.23 17.52
N GLU A 76 -5.13 -6.11 16.82
CA GLU A 76 -4.34 -4.88 16.74
C GLU A 76 -4.61 -4.18 15.40
N PRO A 77 -5.37 -3.07 15.38
CA PRO A 77 -5.53 -2.27 14.17
C PRO A 77 -4.19 -1.70 13.71
N PHE A 78 -3.87 -1.88 12.43
CA PHE A 78 -2.59 -1.42 11.89
C PHE A 78 -2.49 0.12 11.82
N ALA A 79 -3.60 0.82 11.89
CA ALA A 79 -3.61 2.29 11.91
C ALA A 79 -2.68 2.90 12.96
N GLY A 80 -2.52 2.24 14.10
CA GLY A 80 -1.60 2.68 15.17
C GLY A 80 -0.12 2.60 14.80
N VAL A 81 0.22 1.91 13.71
CA VAL A 81 1.60 1.77 13.22
C VAL A 81 1.98 2.86 12.24
N LEU A 82 1.02 3.62 11.71
CA LEU A 82 1.25 4.59 10.65
C LEU A 82 2.28 5.65 11.05
N GLU A 83 2.11 6.27 12.21
CA GLU A 83 3.03 7.30 12.68
C GLU A 83 4.46 6.80 12.88
N PRO A 84 4.72 5.71 13.64
CA PRO A 84 6.07 5.18 13.78
C PRO A 84 6.66 4.65 12.46
N LEU A 85 5.82 4.16 11.54
CA LEU A 85 6.28 3.74 10.21
C LEU A 85 6.78 4.94 9.40
N ILE A 86 6.00 6.02 9.35
CA ILE A 86 6.40 7.24 8.65
C ILE A 86 7.69 7.82 9.25
N ALA A 87 7.73 7.96 10.57
CA ALA A 87 8.90 8.48 11.28
C ALA A 87 10.16 7.63 11.02
N GLY A 88 10.03 6.32 11.12
CA GLY A 88 11.15 5.40 10.90
C GLY A 88 11.66 5.41 9.46
N LEU A 89 10.77 5.53 8.47
CA LEU A 89 11.18 5.68 7.07
C LEU A 89 11.87 7.03 6.81
N GLN A 90 11.36 8.11 7.40
CA GLN A 90 12.00 9.42 7.30
C GLN A 90 13.40 9.44 7.92
N GLU A 91 13.59 8.79 9.07
CA GLU A 91 14.92 8.62 9.69
C GLU A 91 15.90 7.85 8.79
N LYS A 92 15.38 6.97 7.94
CA LYS A 92 16.17 6.25 6.93
C LYS A 92 16.43 7.07 5.66
N GLY A 93 15.93 8.30 5.59
CA GLY A 93 16.12 9.20 4.45
C GLY A 93 15.04 9.09 3.37
N PHE A 94 13.95 8.37 3.60
CA PHE A 94 12.84 8.32 2.65
C PHE A 94 12.00 9.60 2.72
N CYS A 95 11.50 10.02 1.57
CA CYS A 95 10.46 11.03 1.43
C CYS A 95 9.19 10.37 0.90
N PHE A 96 8.05 10.96 1.22
CA PHE A 96 6.76 10.49 0.72
C PHE A 96 6.27 11.41 -0.38
N GLU A 97 5.78 10.83 -1.45
CA GLU A 97 5.25 11.55 -2.60
C GLU A 97 3.82 11.10 -2.89
N THR A 98 3.07 11.97 -3.54
CA THR A 98 1.75 11.60 -4.05
C THR A 98 1.90 10.64 -5.24
N LEU A 99 0.91 9.75 -5.41
CA LEU A 99 0.90 8.85 -6.56
C LEU A 99 0.84 9.67 -7.86
N PRO A 100 1.62 9.30 -8.88
CA PRO A 100 1.56 9.99 -10.16
C PRO A 100 0.19 9.77 -10.82
N VAL A 101 -0.50 10.85 -11.15
CA VAL A 101 -1.80 10.81 -11.83
C VAL A 101 -1.67 10.81 -13.34
N THR A 102 -0.49 11.13 -13.85
CA THR A 102 -0.12 11.08 -15.27
C THR A 102 1.05 10.12 -15.45
N GLY A 103 1.12 9.50 -16.60
CA GLY A 103 2.22 8.60 -16.93
C GLY A 103 1.76 7.29 -17.54
N LYS A 104 2.74 6.43 -17.86
CA LYS A 104 2.49 5.12 -18.47
C LYS A 104 2.07 4.11 -17.40
N ASN A 105 1.12 3.30 -17.75
CA ASN A 105 0.77 2.12 -16.97
C ASN A 105 1.87 1.05 -17.09
#